data_c1ffe7869da50657455a1929cf472105
#
_entry.id   c1ffe7869da50657455a1929cf472105
#
_cell.length_a   1.000
_cell.length_b   1.000
_cell.length_c   1.000
_cell.angle_alpha   90.00
_cell.angle_beta   90.00
_cell.angle_gamma   90.00
#
_symmetry.space_group_name_H-M   'P 1'
#
loop_
_entity.id
_entity.type
_entity.pdbx_description
1 polymer ?
#
loop_
_entity_poly.entity_id
_entity_poly.type
_entity_poly.pdbx_seq_one_letter_code
_entity_poly.pdbx_strand_id
1 'polypeptide(L)'
;MSNTTLRLLPIAAIASVLCACGGSNHNSTPASTSNASTGPYTAGNLLVSRSVYDAGFTVAGQLPNNGNPEGTGTAAAAVTAVTPGGFPNVFTNDANDPNFGVTAEIYLDQWAPGATSAAQTTDITAMARQSGFDFSTSFPSKSELGMNVSLDKSAITFMGYNAPIDQVDISNSNTPGVIDPTNTDVAAPTYRTVAQLNLASNTLSFTRTNAYAGNNGRAAVLANGMYYMVGNAGNSGSNPNPTYGTLDTLTMDTGVQSIVPGSACAFTQVIGAFNTGNGSTYTPAAAGTACSLASLGTITDSLSAQVFSKKTNAGGNQFGFTLASVAGQVFDKTGKDDNLRGLFVDPNGTMYVSKGSGGNGVNTVYQVGAAGALANGGKLPQNASMTIVPGFPTTSAATLTASSATTTPPAWTLSQGVGYPFGMWVPSNNTNLMFVADEGDGGTSAYAPSGSGGLWVYQQSGGTWTAIAHITQGLNLGQPYTITDTAGTYGTAGANYTTTPDGLRNVTGQINSDGSYTLYAVTSTIGNSLGTTFDAGADSNQLVTLKLSVSGQTVTTSGFTVMQTAPYGQVLRGVTLVPAKS
;
A
#
# COMPACT_ATOMS: atom_id res chain seq x y z
N MET A 1 2.58 -82.28 26.07
CA MET A 1 1.13 -82.11 25.95
C MET A 1 0.74 -81.02 26.91
N SER A 2 0.66 -79.81 26.46
CA SER A 2 -0.07 -78.75 27.15
C SER A 2 -0.12 -77.52 26.20
N ASN A 3 -1.31 -77.26 25.73
CA ASN A 3 -1.64 -76.08 24.91
C ASN A 3 -1.66 -74.86 25.81
N THR A 4 -0.92 -73.83 25.46
CA THR A 4 -1.03 -72.51 26.09
C THR A 4 -1.54 -71.55 25.06
N THR A 5 -2.78 -71.10 25.25
CA THR A 5 -3.51 -70.11 24.46
C THR A 5 -3.05 -68.75 24.85
N LEU A 6 -2.54 -67.96 23.89
CA LEU A 6 -2.17 -66.56 24.04
C LEU A 6 -3.43 -65.70 23.96
N ARG A 7 -3.77 -64.98 25.03
CA ARG A 7 -4.84 -63.98 25.06
C ARG A 7 -4.26 -62.62 24.74
N LEU A 8 -4.72 -62.00 23.68
CA LEU A 8 -4.50 -60.58 23.36
C LEU A 8 -5.33 -59.71 24.32
N LEU A 9 -4.67 -58.80 25.00
CA LEU A 9 -5.28 -57.68 25.74
C LEU A 9 -5.47 -56.48 24.80
N PRO A 10 -6.58 -55.75 24.91
CA PRO A 10 -6.79 -54.54 24.11
C PRO A 10 -5.98 -53.38 24.66
N ILE A 11 -5.31 -52.64 23.80
CA ILE A 11 -4.62 -51.42 24.09
C ILE A 11 -5.68 -50.31 24.29
N ALA A 12 -5.73 -49.76 25.50
CA ALA A 12 -6.54 -48.60 25.80
C ALA A 12 -5.93 -47.38 25.13
N ALA A 13 -6.70 -46.74 24.26
CA ALA A 13 -6.35 -45.44 23.67
C ALA A 13 -6.42 -44.34 24.75
N ILE A 14 -5.29 -43.71 25.02
CA ILE A 14 -5.23 -42.51 25.83
C ILE A 14 -5.70 -41.34 24.93
N ALA A 15 -6.89 -40.85 25.21
CA ALA A 15 -7.38 -39.62 24.64
C ALA A 15 -6.62 -38.43 25.25
N SER A 16 -5.72 -37.83 24.49
CA SER A 16 -5.14 -36.54 24.81
C SER A 16 -6.21 -35.47 24.66
N VAL A 17 -6.57 -34.84 25.77
CA VAL A 17 -7.42 -33.65 25.81
C VAL A 17 -6.61 -32.50 25.19
N LEU A 18 -6.90 -32.15 23.94
CA LEU A 18 -6.51 -30.88 23.39
C LEU A 18 -7.38 -29.80 24.05
N CYS A 19 -6.75 -28.93 24.81
CA CYS A 19 -7.34 -27.65 25.19
C CYS A 19 -7.61 -26.87 23.90
N ALA A 20 -8.85 -26.88 23.43
CA ALA A 20 -9.31 -25.95 22.43
C ALA A 20 -9.43 -24.57 23.10
N CYS A 21 -8.49 -23.69 22.81
CA CYS A 21 -8.73 -22.26 22.97
C CYS A 21 -9.94 -21.92 22.09
N GLY A 22 -11.03 -21.49 22.74
CA GLY A 22 -12.27 -21.17 22.07
C GLY A 22 -12.09 -20.00 21.12
N GLY A 23 -12.01 -20.31 19.83
CA GLY A 23 -12.31 -19.32 18.81
C GLY A 23 -13.82 -19.04 18.88
N SER A 24 -14.18 -17.84 19.25
CA SER A 24 -15.56 -17.36 19.14
C SER A 24 -15.96 -17.41 17.68
N ASN A 25 -16.85 -18.31 17.33
CA ASN A 25 -17.55 -18.30 16.05
C ASN A 25 -18.47 -17.08 16.03
N HIS A 26 -17.94 -15.94 15.62
CA HIS A 26 -18.77 -14.80 15.25
C HIS A 26 -19.36 -15.07 13.88
N ASN A 27 -20.57 -15.61 13.88
CA ASN A 27 -21.44 -15.62 12.70
C ASN A 27 -22.02 -14.22 12.55
N SER A 28 -21.20 -13.23 12.17
CA SER A 28 -21.71 -11.95 11.68
C SER A 28 -22.16 -12.20 10.24
N THR A 29 -23.46 -12.33 10.05
CA THR A 29 -24.05 -12.33 8.72
C THR A 29 -23.91 -10.91 8.19
N PRO A 30 -23.09 -10.63 7.16
CA PRO A 30 -23.09 -9.32 6.54
C PRO A 30 -24.47 -9.09 5.96
N ALA A 31 -25.11 -7.99 6.30
CA ALA A 31 -26.38 -7.58 5.69
C ALA A 31 -26.08 -7.06 4.28
N SER A 32 -25.85 -7.95 3.38
CA SER A 32 -26.17 -7.96 1.95
C SER A 32 -25.73 -9.31 1.39
N THR A 33 -26.65 -10.20 1.19
CA THR A 33 -26.45 -11.38 0.34
C THR A 33 -26.31 -10.94 -1.11
N SER A 34 -25.17 -10.33 -1.46
CA SER A 34 -24.71 -10.41 -2.83
C SER A 34 -24.12 -11.80 -2.97
N ASN A 35 -24.76 -12.66 -3.77
CA ASN A 35 -24.19 -13.95 -4.15
C ASN A 35 -22.75 -13.71 -4.58
N ALA A 36 -21.78 -14.21 -3.82
CA ALA A 36 -20.39 -14.21 -4.24
C ALA A 36 -20.32 -15.04 -5.52
N SER A 37 -20.38 -14.35 -6.67
CA SER A 37 -20.26 -15.00 -7.96
C SER A 37 -18.80 -15.35 -8.16
N THR A 38 -18.49 -16.64 -8.25
CA THR A 38 -17.17 -17.13 -8.63
C THR A 38 -16.98 -17.15 -10.16
N GLY A 39 -17.75 -16.35 -10.88
CA GLY A 39 -17.63 -16.23 -12.33
C GLY A 39 -16.30 -15.60 -12.76
N PRO A 40 -15.87 -15.85 -14.01
CA PRO A 40 -14.63 -15.28 -14.51
C PRO A 40 -14.73 -13.75 -14.62
N TYR A 41 -13.61 -13.08 -14.40
CA TYR A 41 -13.52 -11.65 -14.60
C TYR A 41 -13.61 -11.31 -16.09
N THR A 42 -14.41 -10.32 -16.42
CA THR A 42 -14.72 -9.92 -17.80
C THR A 42 -13.74 -8.85 -18.26
N ALA A 43 -13.07 -9.09 -19.39
CA ALA A 43 -12.17 -8.10 -20.00
C ALA A 43 -12.88 -6.77 -20.26
N GLY A 44 -12.20 -5.68 -19.94
CA GLY A 44 -12.72 -4.31 -20.03
C GLY A 44 -13.54 -3.86 -18.84
N ASN A 45 -13.92 -4.76 -17.93
CA ASN A 45 -14.56 -4.37 -16.68
C ASN A 45 -13.54 -3.75 -15.71
N LEU A 46 -14.01 -2.80 -14.92
CA LEU A 46 -13.26 -2.21 -13.82
C LEU A 46 -13.28 -3.15 -12.62
N LEU A 47 -12.15 -3.35 -11.99
CA LEU A 47 -12.02 -3.95 -10.66
C LEU A 47 -11.67 -2.89 -9.63
N VAL A 48 -12.33 -2.97 -8.49
CA VAL A 48 -12.11 -2.09 -7.34
C VAL A 48 -11.86 -2.96 -6.12
N SER A 49 -10.75 -2.79 -5.44
CA SER A 49 -10.53 -3.43 -4.15
C SER A 49 -11.18 -2.62 -3.03
N ARG A 50 -11.73 -3.33 -2.05
CA ARG A 50 -12.46 -2.72 -0.94
C ARG A 50 -12.10 -3.44 0.35
N SER A 51 -11.83 -2.68 1.42
CA SER A 51 -11.75 -3.19 2.78
C SER A 51 -13.07 -2.99 3.51
N VAL A 52 -13.45 -3.97 4.33
CA VAL A 52 -14.71 -3.97 5.09
C VAL A 52 -14.41 -4.22 6.56
N TYR A 53 -14.81 -3.29 7.41
CA TYR A 53 -14.65 -3.41 8.86
C TYR A 53 -15.60 -4.47 9.40
N ASP A 54 -15.13 -5.32 10.32
CA ASP A 54 -16.04 -6.26 10.98
C ASP A 54 -16.91 -5.53 12.01
N ALA A 55 -18.22 -5.55 11.80
CA ALA A 55 -19.19 -4.95 12.71
C ALA A 55 -19.24 -5.65 14.08
N GLY A 56 -18.80 -6.91 14.14
CA GLY A 56 -18.69 -7.69 15.37
C GLY A 56 -17.40 -7.45 16.15
N PHE A 57 -16.43 -6.74 15.58
CA PHE A 57 -15.16 -6.51 16.24
C PHE A 57 -15.31 -5.65 17.48
N THR A 58 -14.74 -6.11 18.57
CA THR A 58 -14.65 -5.37 19.82
C THR A 58 -13.26 -5.52 20.44
N VAL A 59 -12.70 -4.42 20.92
CA VAL A 59 -11.46 -4.41 21.70
C VAL A 59 -11.83 -4.28 23.17
N ALA A 60 -11.58 -5.31 23.96
CA ALA A 60 -11.86 -5.30 25.38
C ALA A 60 -10.61 -4.95 26.19
N GLY A 61 -10.70 -3.91 27.03
CA GLY A 61 -9.67 -3.58 27.99
C GLY A 61 -8.46 -2.84 27.43
N GLN A 62 -7.37 -2.88 28.20
CA GLN A 62 -6.09 -2.32 27.77
C GLN A 62 -5.42 -3.29 26.79
N LEU A 63 -5.00 -2.77 25.66
CA LEU A 63 -4.13 -3.50 24.75
C LEU A 63 -2.74 -3.63 25.38
N PRO A 64 -2.02 -4.71 25.07
CA PRO A 64 -0.61 -4.82 25.43
C PRO A 64 0.14 -3.57 24.96
N ASN A 65 1.26 -3.30 25.61
CA ASN A 65 2.10 -2.17 25.27
C ASN A 65 2.37 -2.16 23.75
N ASN A 66 1.81 -1.21 23.09
CA ASN A 66 1.96 -1.02 21.66
C ASN A 66 3.10 -0.06 21.42
N GLY A 67 4.19 -0.16 22.02
CA GLY A 67 5.36 0.66 21.78
C GLY A 67 5.15 1.81 20.82
N ASN A 68 5.98 2.75 20.84
CA ASN A 68 5.93 3.75 19.80
C ASN A 68 6.41 3.11 18.49
N PRO A 69 5.57 2.89 17.50
CA PRO A 69 5.97 2.28 16.26
C PRO A 69 7.06 3.08 15.55
N GLU A 70 7.16 4.34 15.86
CA GLU A 70 8.13 5.26 15.27
C GLU A 70 9.43 5.40 16.08
N GLY A 71 9.68 4.56 17.09
CA GLY A 71 10.96 4.49 17.80
C GLY A 71 11.38 5.76 18.54
N THR A 72 10.45 6.46 19.16
CA THR A 72 10.79 7.62 19.99
C THR A 72 11.35 7.23 21.36
N GLY A 73 11.63 5.96 21.60
CA GLY A 73 12.45 5.48 22.72
C GLY A 73 11.77 5.48 24.09
N THR A 74 10.53 5.83 24.18
CA THR A 74 9.72 5.66 25.39
C THR A 74 8.68 4.59 25.13
N ALA A 75 8.77 3.50 25.88
CA ALA A 75 7.68 2.53 25.90
C ALA A 75 6.38 3.31 26.17
N ALA A 76 5.52 3.38 25.17
CA ALA A 76 4.23 4.02 25.34
C ALA A 76 3.44 3.26 26.41
N ALA A 77 2.70 3.96 27.23
CA ALA A 77 1.74 3.32 28.10
C ALA A 77 0.77 2.49 27.23
N ALA A 78 0.31 1.36 27.75
CA ALA A 78 -0.69 0.55 27.09
C ALA A 78 -1.84 1.43 26.59
N VAL A 79 -2.22 1.29 25.31
CA VAL A 79 -3.35 2.02 24.76
C VAL A 79 -4.62 1.42 25.32
N THR A 80 -5.42 2.27 25.94
CA THR A 80 -6.78 1.89 26.30
C THR A 80 -7.66 2.11 25.07
N ALA A 81 -8.31 1.07 24.58
CA ALA A 81 -9.33 1.23 23.57
C ALA A 81 -10.41 2.18 24.10
N VAL A 82 -10.58 3.33 23.45
CA VAL A 82 -11.44 4.43 23.94
C VAL A 82 -12.91 4.02 23.96
N THR A 83 -13.28 3.09 23.11
CA THR A 83 -14.59 2.44 23.04
C THR A 83 -14.35 1.00 22.63
N PRO A 84 -15.36 0.14 22.54
CA PRO A 84 -15.16 -1.22 22.06
C PRO A 84 -14.55 -1.31 20.63
N GLY A 85 -14.16 -0.21 20.01
CA GLY A 85 -13.56 -0.21 18.68
C GLY A 85 -14.60 -0.36 17.56
N GLY A 86 -15.87 -0.18 17.87
CA GLY A 86 -16.96 -0.22 16.89
C GLY A 86 -16.86 0.96 15.91
N PHE A 87 -17.12 0.69 14.63
CA PHE A 87 -17.15 1.74 13.62
C PHE A 87 -18.20 2.83 13.98
N PRO A 88 -17.92 4.13 13.83
CA PRO A 88 -16.78 4.75 13.17
C PRO A 88 -15.54 4.96 14.05
N ASN A 89 -15.58 4.59 15.32
CA ASN A 89 -14.44 4.74 16.26
C ASN A 89 -13.49 3.53 16.12
N VAL A 90 -12.93 3.36 14.96
CA VAL A 90 -12.00 2.28 14.62
C VAL A 90 -10.80 2.32 15.55
N PHE A 91 -10.39 1.16 16.06
CA PHE A 91 -9.16 1.08 16.83
C PHE A 91 -7.95 1.45 15.97
N THR A 92 -7.12 2.33 16.50
CA THR A 92 -5.77 2.64 16.00
C THR A 92 -4.81 2.67 17.19
N ASN A 93 -3.58 2.25 16.98
CA ASN A 93 -2.57 2.22 18.04
C ASN A 93 -1.72 3.50 18.09
N ASP A 94 -1.80 4.35 17.09
CA ASP A 94 -1.04 5.59 16.99
C ASP A 94 -1.96 6.75 16.61
N ALA A 95 -1.92 7.81 17.42
CA ALA A 95 -2.69 9.02 17.15
C ALA A 95 -2.13 9.84 15.98
N ASN A 96 -0.85 9.67 15.65
CA ASN A 96 -0.17 10.44 14.61
C ASN A 96 -0.15 9.70 13.26
N ASP A 97 -0.20 8.37 13.28
CA ASP A 97 -0.31 7.53 12.07
C ASP A 97 -1.38 6.45 12.26
N PRO A 98 -2.66 6.81 12.11
CA PRO A 98 -3.78 5.91 12.36
C PRO A 98 -3.89 4.74 11.36
N ASN A 99 -2.88 4.53 10.50
CA ASN A 99 -2.84 3.36 9.62
C ASN A 99 -2.60 2.04 10.37
N PHE A 100 -2.15 2.11 11.60
CA PHE A 100 -1.95 0.95 12.48
C PHE A 100 -3.22 0.67 13.27
N GLY A 101 -3.91 -0.38 12.92
CA GLY A 101 -5.21 -0.68 13.52
C GLY A 101 -5.56 -2.15 13.46
N VAL A 102 -6.71 -2.47 12.92
CA VAL A 102 -7.31 -3.80 12.89
C VAL A 102 -7.30 -4.36 11.48
N THR A 103 -6.97 -5.65 11.34
CA THR A 103 -7.10 -6.34 10.06
C THR A 103 -8.56 -6.56 9.69
N ALA A 104 -8.86 -6.42 8.40
CA ALA A 104 -10.20 -6.44 7.84
C ALA A 104 -10.30 -7.29 6.58
N GLU A 105 -11.54 -7.62 6.21
CA GLU A 105 -11.85 -8.36 5.00
C GLU A 105 -11.53 -7.56 3.73
N ILE A 106 -11.21 -8.30 2.68
CA ILE A 106 -10.90 -7.78 1.35
C ILE A 106 -11.93 -8.31 0.35
N TYR A 107 -12.54 -7.38 -0.38
CA TYR A 107 -13.42 -7.69 -1.51
C TYR A 107 -12.87 -7.10 -2.80
N LEU A 108 -13.16 -7.76 -3.92
CA LEU A 108 -13.01 -7.21 -5.26
C LEU A 108 -14.39 -7.05 -5.91
N ASP A 109 -14.73 -5.82 -6.24
CA ASP A 109 -15.95 -5.47 -6.94
C ASP A 109 -15.66 -5.30 -8.42
N GLN A 110 -16.36 -6.03 -9.29
CA GLN A 110 -16.25 -5.92 -10.74
C GLN A 110 -17.40 -5.09 -11.30
N TRP A 111 -17.08 -4.07 -12.08
CA TRP A 111 -18.02 -3.12 -12.65
C TRP A 111 -17.99 -3.20 -14.17
N ALA A 112 -19.13 -3.39 -14.81
CA ALA A 112 -19.24 -3.23 -16.25
C ALA A 112 -19.09 -1.74 -16.63
N PRO A 113 -18.57 -1.42 -17.83
CA PRO A 113 -18.51 -0.03 -18.29
C PRO A 113 -19.87 0.65 -18.23
N GLY A 114 -19.91 1.84 -17.61
CA GLY A 114 -21.14 2.62 -17.46
C GLY A 114 -22.14 2.11 -16.41
N ALA A 115 -21.83 1.04 -15.68
CA ALA A 115 -22.70 0.52 -14.63
C ALA A 115 -22.75 1.45 -13.41
N THR A 116 -23.89 1.43 -12.73
CA THR A 116 -24.13 2.18 -11.48
C THR A 116 -24.00 1.30 -10.23
N SER A 117 -23.71 0.02 -10.41
CA SER A 117 -23.45 -0.96 -9.34
C SER A 117 -22.48 -2.02 -9.81
N ALA A 118 -21.79 -2.68 -8.87
CA ALA A 118 -20.94 -3.81 -9.18
C ALA A 118 -21.75 -4.95 -9.79
N ALA A 119 -21.26 -5.53 -10.88
CA ALA A 119 -21.86 -6.71 -11.52
C ALA A 119 -21.53 -8.00 -10.75
N GLN A 120 -20.39 -7.98 -10.03
CA GLN A 120 -19.89 -9.11 -9.25
C GLN A 120 -19.08 -8.57 -8.08
N THR A 121 -19.21 -9.21 -6.93
CA THR A 121 -18.35 -9.02 -5.75
C THR A 121 -17.72 -10.35 -5.39
N THR A 122 -16.40 -10.37 -5.23
CA THR A 122 -15.63 -11.55 -4.81
C THR A 122 -15.05 -11.30 -3.43
N ASP A 123 -15.34 -12.16 -2.47
CA ASP A 123 -14.73 -12.17 -1.15
C ASP A 123 -13.35 -12.84 -1.23
N ILE A 124 -12.30 -12.02 -1.25
CA ILE A 124 -10.91 -12.45 -1.37
C ILE A 124 -10.44 -13.11 -0.07
N THR A 125 -10.84 -12.59 1.08
CA THR A 125 -10.47 -13.16 2.38
C THR A 125 -11.07 -14.57 2.57
N ALA A 126 -12.34 -14.76 2.24
CA ALA A 126 -12.96 -16.08 2.28
C ALA A 126 -12.34 -17.03 1.26
N MET A 127 -12.06 -16.56 0.05
CA MET A 127 -11.42 -17.34 -1.01
C MET A 127 -9.99 -17.79 -0.61
N ALA A 128 -9.22 -16.92 0.05
CA ALA A 128 -7.92 -17.25 0.62
C ALA A 128 -8.04 -18.33 1.71
N ARG A 129 -8.98 -18.16 2.63
CA ARG A 129 -9.23 -19.10 3.72
C ARG A 129 -9.64 -20.48 3.22
N GLN A 130 -10.42 -20.56 2.14
CA GLN A 130 -10.77 -21.83 1.49
C GLN A 130 -9.54 -22.56 0.94
N SER A 131 -8.49 -21.84 0.57
CA SER A 131 -7.21 -22.42 0.15
C SER A 131 -6.24 -22.70 1.31
N GLY A 132 -6.67 -22.51 2.56
CA GLY A 132 -5.87 -22.70 3.76
C GLY A 132 -4.88 -21.55 4.05
N PHE A 133 -5.17 -20.35 3.53
CA PHE A 133 -4.32 -19.18 3.72
C PHE A 133 -5.12 -18.04 4.33
N ASP A 134 -4.66 -17.48 5.44
CA ASP A 134 -5.23 -16.25 5.98
C ASP A 134 -4.68 -15.05 5.21
N PHE A 135 -5.59 -14.21 4.70
CA PHE A 135 -5.22 -13.01 3.97
C PHE A 135 -6.16 -11.86 4.29
N SER A 136 -5.59 -10.76 4.76
CA SER A 136 -6.32 -9.58 5.22
C SER A 136 -5.56 -8.29 4.90
N THR A 137 -6.18 -7.15 5.16
CA THR A 137 -5.60 -5.81 5.07
C THR A 137 -5.78 -5.07 6.38
N SER A 138 -4.97 -4.06 6.68
CA SER A 138 -5.26 -3.16 7.79
C SER A 138 -6.38 -2.20 7.39
N PHE A 139 -7.48 -2.17 8.14
CA PHE A 139 -8.64 -1.35 7.78
C PHE A 139 -8.29 0.13 7.61
N PRO A 140 -7.59 0.78 8.54
CA PRO A 140 -7.27 2.20 8.40
C PRO A 140 -6.08 2.48 7.46
N SER A 141 -5.45 1.46 6.87
CA SER A 141 -4.33 1.69 5.96
C SER A 141 -4.78 2.31 4.64
N LYS A 142 -4.38 3.55 4.41
CA LYS A 142 -4.72 4.29 3.19
C LYS A 142 -3.93 3.87 1.95
N SER A 143 -2.89 3.06 2.10
CA SER A 143 -1.91 2.79 1.03
C SER A 143 -1.92 1.34 0.54
N GLU A 144 -2.57 0.42 1.24
CA GLU A 144 -2.64 -0.99 0.87
C GLU A 144 -3.60 -1.26 -0.27
N LEU A 145 -3.55 -2.47 -0.81
CA LEU A 145 -4.43 -2.98 -1.87
C LEU A 145 -4.36 -2.20 -3.19
N GLY A 146 -3.25 -1.49 -3.46
CA GLY A 146 -2.99 -0.97 -4.80
C GLY A 146 -2.89 -2.14 -5.80
N MET A 147 -3.69 -2.10 -6.87
CA MET A 147 -3.78 -3.19 -7.84
C MET A 147 -2.99 -2.89 -9.11
N ASN A 148 -2.26 -3.89 -9.59
CA ASN A 148 -1.57 -3.82 -10.88
C ASN A 148 -1.89 -5.05 -11.74
N VAL A 149 -2.03 -4.82 -13.04
CA VAL A 149 -2.06 -5.87 -14.04
C VAL A 149 -0.63 -6.34 -14.28
N SER A 150 -0.40 -7.66 -14.34
CA SER A 150 0.89 -8.23 -14.73
C SER A 150 1.30 -7.78 -16.12
N LEU A 151 2.60 -7.70 -16.39
CA LEU A 151 3.10 -7.24 -17.70
C LEU A 151 2.63 -8.11 -18.85
N ASP A 152 2.45 -9.40 -18.62
CA ASP A 152 1.89 -10.38 -19.57
C ASP A 152 0.35 -10.39 -19.60
N LYS A 153 -0.31 -9.56 -18.81
CA LYS A 153 -1.78 -9.45 -18.69
C LYS A 153 -2.48 -10.72 -18.19
N SER A 154 -1.76 -11.66 -17.60
CA SER A 154 -2.31 -12.94 -17.13
C SER A 154 -2.91 -12.86 -15.71
N ALA A 155 -2.51 -11.86 -14.92
CA ALA A 155 -2.88 -11.75 -13.52
C ALA A 155 -3.05 -10.30 -13.05
N ILE A 156 -3.70 -10.16 -11.90
CA ILE A 156 -3.74 -8.93 -11.12
C ILE A 156 -3.09 -9.22 -9.78
N THR A 157 -2.23 -8.30 -9.32
CA THR A 157 -1.49 -8.42 -8.08
C THR A 157 -1.81 -7.27 -7.12
N PHE A 158 -1.82 -7.56 -5.83
CA PHE A 158 -2.01 -6.61 -4.74
C PHE A 158 -1.37 -7.15 -3.46
N MET A 159 -1.23 -6.32 -2.43
CA MET A 159 -0.58 -6.70 -1.18
C MET A 159 -1.50 -6.60 0.02
N GLY A 160 -1.23 -7.45 1.00
CA GLY A 160 -1.86 -7.50 2.32
C GLY A 160 -1.00 -8.29 3.32
N TYR A 161 -1.62 -8.88 4.32
CA TYR A 161 -0.97 -9.61 5.40
C TYR A 161 -1.35 -11.08 5.41
N ASN A 162 -0.40 -11.94 5.81
CA ASN A 162 -0.72 -13.33 6.16
C ASN A 162 -1.24 -13.38 7.60
N ALA A 163 -2.44 -12.87 7.79
CA ALA A 163 -3.10 -12.80 9.09
C ALA A 163 -4.62 -12.97 8.92
N PRO A 164 -5.32 -13.56 9.91
CA PRO A 164 -6.76 -13.52 9.95
C PRO A 164 -7.26 -12.08 10.14
N ILE A 165 -8.56 -11.87 9.96
CA ILE A 165 -9.23 -10.61 10.32
C ILE A 165 -9.25 -10.43 11.85
N ASP A 166 -9.57 -9.22 12.30
CA ASP A 166 -9.74 -8.85 13.71
C ASP A 166 -8.46 -8.97 14.55
N GLN A 167 -7.31 -8.93 13.88
CA GLN A 167 -6.03 -8.86 14.55
C GLN A 167 -5.59 -7.41 14.70
N VAL A 168 -5.22 -7.07 15.93
CA VAL A 168 -4.78 -5.71 16.28
C VAL A 168 -3.33 -5.53 15.90
N ASP A 169 -3.02 -4.37 15.33
CA ASP A 169 -1.67 -3.86 15.12
C ASP A 169 -0.76 -4.68 14.17
N ILE A 170 -1.36 -5.45 13.29
CA ILE A 170 -0.59 -6.28 12.34
C ILE A 170 0.27 -5.43 11.40
N SER A 171 -0.20 -4.28 10.97
CA SER A 171 0.57 -3.40 10.07
C SER A 171 1.83 -2.84 10.73
N ASN A 172 1.83 -2.70 12.05
CA ASN A 172 3.02 -2.31 12.82
C ASN A 172 3.90 -3.50 13.23
N SER A 173 3.45 -4.74 13.02
CA SER A 173 4.23 -5.91 13.42
C SER A 173 5.55 -6.00 12.66
N ASN A 174 6.55 -6.53 13.33
CA ASN A 174 7.76 -7.01 12.67
C ASN A 174 7.42 -8.10 11.62
N THR A 175 8.35 -8.46 10.78
CA THR A 175 8.22 -9.64 9.92
C THR A 175 9.10 -10.78 10.41
N PRO A 176 8.72 -12.05 10.20
CA PRO A 176 9.51 -13.17 10.64
C PRO A 176 10.95 -13.11 10.12
N GLY A 177 11.90 -13.09 11.03
CA GLY A 177 13.33 -12.98 10.72
C GLY A 177 13.85 -11.55 10.51
N VAL A 178 12.99 -10.54 10.49
CA VAL A 178 13.37 -9.11 10.47
C VAL A 178 12.72 -8.46 11.69
N ILE A 179 13.45 -8.39 12.77
CA ILE A 179 12.95 -7.93 14.06
C ILE A 179 13.58 -6.60 14.42
N ASP A 180 12.78 -5.56 14.49
CA ASP A 180 13.14 -4.30 15.11
C ASP A 180 12.83 -4.36 16.61
N PRO A 181 13.83 -4.40 17.48
CA PRO A 181 13.59 -4.48 18.92
C PRO A 181 13.07 -3.18 19.52
N THR A 182 13.12 -2.09 18.76
CA THR A 182 12.53 -0.81 19.18
C THR A 182 11.04 -0.75 18.83
N ASN A 183 10.58 -1.66 17.98
CA ASN A 183 9.19 -1.84 17.63
C ASN A 183 8.56 -2.85 18.59
N THR A 184 8.01 -2.34 19.68
CA THR A 184 7.36 -3.14 20.73
C THR A 184 5.90 -3.34 20.37
N ASP A 185 5.66 -3.84 19.19
CA ASP A 185 4.33 -4.12 18.64
C ASP A 185 3.53 -5.07 19.55
N VAL A 186 2.23 -4.99 19.43
CA VAL A 186 1.31 -5.87 20.14
C VAL A 186 1.09 -7.19 19.41
N ALA A 187 1.46 -7.26 18.14
CA ALA A 187 1.26 -8.42 17.29
C ALA A 187 2.55 -9.23 17.14
N ALA A 188 2.39 -10.54 17.00
CA ALA A 188 3.49 -11.42 16.61
C ALA A 188 4.00 -11.05 15.20
N PRO A 189 5.29 -11.29 14.90
CA PRO A 189 5.85 -11.04 13.59
C PRO A 189 5.01 -11.67 12.48
N THR A 190 4.58 -10.86 11.52
CA THR A 190 3.63 -11.26 10.47
C THR A 190 4.18 -10.97 9.09
N TYR A 191 4.11 -11.95 8.19
CA TYR A 191 4.51 -11.74 6.79
C TYR A 191 3.61 -10.73 6.09
N ARG A 192 4.22 -9.83 5.30
CA ARG A 192 3.53 -9.17 4.21
C ARG A 192 3.38 -10.18 3.08
N THR A 193 2.39 -10.01 2.24
CA THR A 193 2.05 -11.04 1.26
C THR A 193 1.62 -10.40 -0.05
N VAL A 194 2.18 -10.89 -1.15
CA VAL A 194 1.65 -10.62 -2.48
C VAL A 194 0.57 -11.65 -2.78
N ALA A 195 -0.63 -11.17 -3.07
CA ALA A 195 -1.69 -11.97 -3.66
C ALA A 195 -1.67 -11.78 -5.18
N GLN A 196 -1.76 -12.87 -5.91
CA GLN A 196 -1.92 -12.90 -7.36
C GLN A 196 -3.25 -13.57 -7.70
N LEU A 197 -4.12 -12.81 -8.33
CA LEU A 197 -5.34 -13.31 -8.94
C LEU A 197 -5.05 -13.71 -10.38
N ASN A 198 -5.09 -15.00 -10.68
CA ASN A 198 -4.96 -15.50 -12.04
C ASN A 198 -6.27 -15.31 -12.80
N LEU A 199 -6.26 -14.55 -13.88
CA LEU A 199 -7.45 -14.19 -14.64
C LEU A 199 -8.02 -15.33 -15.49
N ALA A 200 -7.22 -16.33 -15.83
CA ALA A 200 -7.67 -17.47 -16.63
C ALA A 200 -8.41 -18.52 -15.79
N SER A 201 -7.90 -18.79 -14.58
CA SER A 201 -8.45 -19.80 -13.68
C SER A 201 -9.31 -19.24 -12.56
N ASN A 202 -9.33 -17.91 -12.37
CA ASN A 202 -9.98 -17.25 -11.23
C ASN A 202 -9.51 -17.80 -9.88
N THR A 203 -8.21 -18.08 -9.76
CA THR A 203 -7.59 -18.61 -8.56
C THR A 203 -6.62 -17.62 -7.95
N LEU A 204 -6.49 -17.64 -6.63
CA LEU A 204 -5.48 -16.90 -5.90
C LEU A 204 -4.24 -17.74 -5.64
N SER A 205 -3.08 -17.09 -5.73
CA SER A 205 -1.84 -17.60 -5.19
C SER A 205 -1.18 -16.55 -4.32
N PHE A 206 -0.40 -17.00 -3.33
CA PHE A 206 0.17 -16.14 -2.31
C PHE A 206 1.68 -16.34 -2.22
N THR A 207 2.40 -15.24 -2.09
CA THR A 207 3.85 -15.24 -1.84
C THR A 207 4.15 -14.39 -0.63
N ARG A 208 4.63 -15.02 0.43
CA ARG A 208 5.05 -14.35 1.67
C ARG A 208 6.35 -13.60 1.46
N THR A 209 6.48 -12.47 2.14
CA THR A 209 7.70 -11.66 2.12
C THR A 209 8.01 -11.08 3.50
N ASN A 210 9.30 -10.94 3.79
CA ASN A 210 9.81 -10.29 5.00
C ASN A 210 9.97 -8.78 4.84
N ALA A 211 9.73 -8.22 3.66
CA ALA A 211 9.82 -6.80 3.43
C ALA A 211 8.80 -6.03 4.28
N TYR A 212 9.14 -4.77 4.55
CA TYR A 212 8.27 -3.79 5.18
C TYR A 212 7.91 -4.09 6.64
N ALA A 213 8.87 -4.62 7.41
CA ALA A 213 8.73 -4.82 8.86
C ALA A 213 8.38 -3.49 9.56
N GLY A 214 7.45 -3.53 10.50
CA GLY A 214 6.99 -2.36 11.25
C GLY A 214 6.18 -1.34 10.43
N ASN A 215 5.73 -1.71 9.21
CA ASN A 215 4.86 -0.90 8.36
C ASN A 215 4.20 -1.79 7.30
N ASN A 216 3.84 -1.28 6.13
CA ASN A 216 3.01 -1.97 5.15
C ASN A 216 3.66 -2.11 3.77
N GLY A 217 3.40 -3.27 3.13
CA GLY A 217 3.50 -3.43 1.69
C GLY A 217 2.26 -2.83 1.02
N ARG A 218 2.43 -2.13 -0.12
CA ARG A 218 1.38 -1.28 -0.67
C ARG A 218 0.89 -1.69 -2.03
N ALA A 219 1.81 -1.96 -2.94
CA ALA A 219 1.51 -2.42 -4.28
C ALA A 219 2.56 -3.41 -4.76
N ALA A 220 2.16 -4.32 -5.64
CA ALA A 220 3.05 -5.25 -6.32
C ALA A 220 2.67 -5.36 -7.80
N VAL A 221 3.64 -5.64 -8.67
CA VAL A 221 3.43 -5.98 -10.07
C VAL A 221 4.19 -7.24 -10.42
N LEU A 222 3.56 -8.13 -11.19
CA LEU A 222 4.24 -9.28 -11.78
C LEU A 222 4.81 -8.90 -13.15
N ALA A 223 6.13 -8.98 -13.29
CA ALA A 223 6.81 -8.74 -14.55
C ALA A 223 7.90 -9.79 -14.78
N ASN A 224 7.83 -10.50 -15.90
CA ASN A 224 8.85 -11.45 -16.35
C ASN A 224 9.25 -12.48 -15.29
N GLY A 225 8.25 -13.03 -14.57
CA GLY A 225 8.45 -14.06 -13.54
C GLY A 225 9.03 -13.53 -12.22
N MET A 226 8.91 -12.25 -11.96
CA MET A 226 9.33 -11.60 -10.73
C MET A 226 8.22 -10.68 -10.22
N TYR A 227 7.94 -10.69 -8.93
CA TYR A 227 7.22 -9.60 -8.30
C TYR A 227 8.18 -8.47 -7.98
N TYR A 228 7.79 -7.26 -8.36
CA TYR A 228 8.34 -6.02 -7.85
C TYR A 228 7.29 -5.39 -6.95
N MET A 229 7.73 -4.92 -5.80
CA MET A 229 6.84 -4.43 -4.75
C MET A 229 7.32 -3.08 -4.25
N VAL A 230 6.39 -2.29 -3.72
CA VAL A 230 6.69 -1.06 -3.00
C VAL A 230 5.98 -1.05 -1.65
N GLY A 231 6.55 -0.34 -0.72
CA GLY A 231 6.04 -0.19 0.64
C GLY A 231 6.96 0.68 1.46
N ASN A 232 6.81 0.61 2.76
CA ASN A 232 7.68 1.28 3.72
C ASN A 232 7.98 0.32 4.86
N ALA A 233 9.19 0.34 5.38
CA ALA A 233 9.51 -0.27 6.66
C ALA A 233 9.28 0.74 7.79
N GLY A 234 9.03 0.26 8.97
CA GLY A 234 8.95 1.07 10.19
C GLY A 234 10.28 1.76 10.44
N ASN A 235 10.65 2.00 11.53
CA ASN A 235 11.75 2.69 12.12
C ASN A 235 13.17 2.60 11.58
N SER A 236 13.35 2.25 10.35
CA SER A 236 14.65 2.23 9.71
C SER A 236 15.38 3.57 9.96
N GLY A 237 16.35 3.59 10.81
CA GLY A 237 17.26 4.70 10.98
C GLY A 237 17.15 5.52 12.25
N SER A 238 16.22 5.24 13.14
CA SER A 238 16.18 5.94 14.43
C SER A 238 17.05 5.29 15.51
N ASN A 239 17.31 3.99 15.39
CA ASN A 239 18.08 3.28 16.40
C ASN A 239 18.75 2.04 15.80
N PRO A 240 20.03 2.12 15.42
CA PRO A 240 20.75 0.93 15.02
C PRO A 240 20.81 -0.01 16.21
N ASN A 241 20.32 -1.23 16.05
CA ASN A 241 20.50 -2.23 17.07
C ASN A 241 21.86 -2.90 16.92
N PRO A 242 22.79 -2.70 17.85
CA PRO A 242 24.08 -3.38 17.82
C PRO A 242 23.99 -4.90 17.94
N THR A 243 22.80 -5.44 18.24
CA THR A 243 22.60 -6.88 18.44
C THR A 243 22.37 -7.63 17.12
N TYR A 244 22.05 -6.95 16.02
CA TYR A 244 21.75 -7.61 14.75
C TYR A 244 22.96 -7.82 13.84
N GLY A 245 24.14 -7.71 14.34
CA GLY A 245 25.32 -8.06 13.54
C GLY A 245 25.45 -7.22 12.28
N THR A 246 26.14 -7.57 11.33
CA THR A 246 26.79 -6.88 10.25
C THR A 246 25.93 -6.11 9.24
N LEU A 247 24.61 -6.15 9.30
CA LEU A 247 23.69 -5.44 8.39
C LEU A 247 22.54 -4.85 9.18
N ASP A 248 22.28 -3.59 9.00
CA ASP A 248 21.02 -3.00 9.41
C ASP A 248 19.90 -3.49 8.49
N THR A 249 19.23 -4.54 8.92
CA THR A 249 18.19 -5.20 8.16
C THR A 249 16.97 -4.31 7.95
N LEU A 250 16.79 -3.31 8.80
CA LEU A 250 15.67 -2.37 8.73
C LEU A 250 15.77 -1.43 7.51
N THR A 251 16.97 -1.24 6.98
CA THR A 251 17.16 -0.41 5.78
C THR A 251 17.09 -1.22 4.50
N MET A 252 17.08 -2.54 4.60
CA MET A 252 17.10 -3.45 3.45
C MET A 252 15.71 -3.97 3.09
N ASP A 253 14.71 -3.76 3.94
CA ASP A 253 13.37 -4.28 3.75
C ASP A 253 12.34 -3.22 3.32
N THR A 254 12.79 -2.03 3.00
CA THR A 254 11.99 -0.89 2.56
C THR A 254 12.17 -0.58 1.07
N GLY A 255 11.45 0.38 0.54
CA GLY A 255 11.58 0.84 -0.85
C GLY A 255 11.06 -0.16 -1.88
N VAL A 256 11.75 -0.27 -3.02
CA VAL A 256 11.42 -1.27 -4.05
C VAL A 256 12.07 -2.60 -3.69
N GLN A 257 11.24 -3.63 -3.59
CA GLN A 257 11.66 -4.99 -3.27
C GLN A 257 11.28 -5.95 -4.40
N SER A 258 12.00 -7.05 -4.54
CA SER A 258 11.66 -8.09 -5.49
C SER A 258 11.68 -9.48 -4.85
N ILE A 259 10.79 -10.37 -5.34
CA ILE A 259 10.74 -11.78 -4.94
C ILE A 259 10.18 -12.64 -6.07
N VAL A 260 10.64 -13.87 -6.17
CA VAL A 260 10.11 -14.83 -7.13
C VAL A 260 8.72 -15.32 -6.68
N PRO A 261 7.71 -15.38 -7.55
CA PRO A 261 6.41 -15.96 -7.23
C PRO A 261 6.53 -17.38 -6.65
N GLY A 262 5.79 -17.64 -5.56
CA GLY A 262 5.80 -18.95 -4.88
C GLY A 262 7.13 -19.30 -4.20
N SER A 263 8.01 -18.32 -3.97
CA SER A 263 9.28 -18.53 -3.30
C SER A 263 9.10 -19.20 -1.94
N ALA A 264 9.88 -20.25 -1.69
CA ALA A 264 9.92 -20.92 -0.39
C ALA A 264 10.60 -20.05 0.68
N CYS A 265 11.45 -19.12 0.26
CA CYS A 265 12.16 -18.18 1.12
C CYS A 265 11.47 -16.83 1.04
N ALA A 266 11.06 -16.30 2.19
CA ALA A 266 10.31 -15.05 2.26
C ALA A 266 11.19 -13.79 2.15
N PHE A 267 12.50 -13.91 2.23
CA PHE A 267 13.41 -12.77 2.12
C PHE A 267 13.45 -12.23 0.70
N THR A 268 13.31 -10.93 0.61
CA THR A 268 13.29 -10.18 -0.65
C THR A 268 14.65 -9.60 -0.94
N GLN A 269 14.78 -9.06 -2.14
CA GLN A 269 15.91 -8.22 -2.50
C GLN A 269 15.47 -6.79 -2.73
N VAL A 270 16.20 -5.87 -2.13
CA VAL A 270 16.05 -4.45 -2.42
C VAL A 270 16.53 -4.15 -3.85
N ILE A 271 15.75 -3.36 -4.57
CA ILE A 271 16.10 -2.83 -5.88
C ILE A 271 16.45 -1.37 -5.71
N GLY A 272 17.66 -1.00 -6.07
CA GLY A 272 18.12 0.37 -6.04
C GLY A 272 19.57 0.51 -5.64
N ALA A 273 20.08 1.74 -5.71
CA ALA A 273 21.42 2.06 -5.26
C ALA A 273 21.50 1.96 -3.73
N PHE A 274 22.40 1.13 -3.27
CA PHE A 274 22.63 0.93 -1.85
C PHE A 274 23.80 1.77 -1.38
N ASN A 275 23.58 2.68 -0.46
CA ASN A 275 24.62 3.52 0.11
C ASN A 275 25.15 2.91 1.41
N THR A 276 26.38 2.43 1.38
CA THR A 276 27.07 1.92 2.57
C THR A 276 27.71 3.02 3.42
N GLY A 277 27.68 4.26 2.95
CA GLY A 277 28.16 5.43 3.68
C GLY A 277 29.67 5.58 3.81
N ASN A 278 30.44 4.53 3.76
CA ASN A 278 31.89 4.53 3.96
C ASN A 278 32.70 3.91 2.81
N GLY A 279 32.06 3.70 1.66
CA GLY A 279 32.71 3.09 0.50
C GLY A 279 32.71 1.56 0.50
N SER A 280 32.08 0.92 1.48
CA SER A 280 31.89 -0.54 1.47
C SER A 280 31.00 -0.96 0.32
N THR A 281 31.18 -2.17 -0.17
CA THR A 281 30.37 -2.75 -1.24
C THR A 281 29.35 -3.72 -0.67
N TYR A 282 28.11 -3.53 -1.04
CA TYR A 282 27.04 -4.48 -0.77
C TYR A 282 26.75 -5.33 -2.00
N THR A 283 26.78 -6.64 -1.82
CA THR A 283 26.39 -7.60 -2.85
C THR A 283 25.15 -8.35 -2.37
N PRO A 284 23.96 -8.05 -2.90
CA PRO A 284 22.74 -8.72 -2.52
C PRO A 284 22.74 -10.18 -2.98
N ALA A 285 22.05 -11.04 -2.24
CA ALA A 285 21.75 -12.41 -2.66
C ALA A 285 20.81 -12.43 -3.87
N ALA A 286 20.75 -13.53 -4.60
CA ALA A 286 19.78 -13.67 -5.68
C ALA A 286 18.34 -13.72 -5.14
N ALA A 287 17.41 -13.06 -5.83
CA ALA A 287 16.02 -12.96 -5.40
C ALA A 287 15.40 -14.34 -5.15
N GLY A 288 14.69 -14.48 -4.04
CA GLY A 288 14.03 -15.72 -3.65
C GLY A 288 14.96 -16.84 -3.17
N THR A 289 16.25 -16.58 -3.01
CA THR A 289 17.23 -17.54 -2.48
C THR A 289 17.61 -17.28 -1.02
N ALA A 290 17.34 -16.09 -0.51
CA ALA A 290 17.61 -15.76 0.87
C ALA A 290 16.54 -16.36 1.80
N CYS A 291 16.96 -17.26 2.68
CA CYS A 291 16.11 -17.94 3.66
C CYS A 291 16.42 -17.52 5.11
N SER A 292 17.37 -16.64 5.31
CA SER A 292 17.74 -16.09 6.60
C SER A 292 18.36 -14.70 6.43
N LEU A 293 18.43 -13.92 7.51
CA LEU A 293 19.12 -12.62 7.50
C LEU A 293 20.55 -12.73 7.02
N ALA A 294 21.28 -13.75 7.45
CA ALA A 294 22.68 -13.98 7.04
C ALA A 294 22.83 -14.24 5.54
N SER A 295 21.75 -14.60 4.84
CA SER A 295 21.76 -14.88 3.41
C SER A 295 21.21 -13.75 2.55
N LEU A 296 20.84 -12.59 3.12
CA LEU A 296 20.33 -11.44 2.36
C LEU A 296 21.40 -10.83 1.45
N GLY A 297 22.64 -10.93 1.82
CA GLY A 297 23.78 -10.43 1.05
C GLY A 297 25.05 -10.36 1.89
N THR A 298 26.12 -9.90 1.26
CA THR A 298 27.41 -9.72 1.91
C THR A 298 27.89 -8.28 1.80
N ILE A 299 28.45 -7.78 2.88
CA ILE A 299 29.23 -6.54 2.88
C ILE A 299 30.71 -6.92 2.96
N THR A 300 31.48 -6.47 2.01
CA THR A 300 32.91 -6.80 1.87
C THR A 300 33.81 -5.82 2.58
N ASP A 301 33.39 -5.34 3.71
CA ASP A 301 34.25 -4.52 4.56
C ASP A 301 33.92 -4.75 6.02
N SER A 302 34.88 -4.56 6.90
CA SER A 302 34.64 -4.55 8.33
C SER A 302 33.84 -3.29 8.68
N LEU A 303 32.54 -3.33 8.42
CA LEU A 303 31.66 -2.31 8.91
C LEU A 303 31.72 -2.34 10.43
N SER A 304 32.57 -1.48 10.96
CA SER A 304 32.57 -1.23 12.39
C SER A 304 31.19 -0.72 12.83
N ALA A 305 30.86 -0.86 14.08
CA ALA A 305 29.63 -0.34 14.70
C ALA A 305 29.26 1.11 14.32
N GLN A 306 30.13 1.83 13.66
CA GLN A 306 29.91 3.18 13.15
C GLN A 306 28.98 3.26 11.93
N VAL A 307 28.83 2.20 11.16
CA VAL A 307 27.94 2.18 10.00
C VAL A 307 26.49 2.13 10.43
N PHE A 308 26.24 1.52 11.54
CA PHE A 308 24.93 1.45 12.18
C PHE A 308 24.67 2.61 13.15
N SER A 309 25.65 3.49 13.30
CA SER A 309 25.44 4.65 14.12
C SER A 309 24.42 5.54 13.43
N LYS A 310 23.38 5.78 14.17
CA LYS A 310 22.36 6.78 14.02
C LYS A 310 22.71 7.83 12.99
N LYS A 311 21.76 8.14 12.09
CA LYS A 311 21.67 9.40 11.40
C LYS A 311 22.77 10.36 11.83
N THR A 312 23.80 10.43 11.07
CA THR A 312 24.80 11.45 11.26
C THR A 312 24.43 12.64 10.41
N ASN A 313 24.75 13.80 10.90
CA ASN A 313 24.52 15.09 10.27
C ASN A 313 24.95 15.14 8.80
N ALA A 314 24.51 16.18 8.10
CA ALA A 314 24.87 16.49 6.73
C ALA A 314 26.38 16.20 6.46
N GLY A 315 26.65 15.25 5.59
CA GLY A 315 28.01 14.74 5.32
C GLY A 315 28.39 13.49 6.09
N GLY A 316 27.55 12.98 6.97
CA GLY A 316 27.76 11.71 7.66
C GLY A 316 27.39 10.50 6.81
N ASN A 317 27.92 9.37 7.20
CA ASN A 317 27.68 8.10 6.54
C ASN A 317 26.23 7.69 6.75
N GLN A 318 25.49 7.55 5.66
CA GLN A 318 24.16 6.94 5.67
C GLN A 318 24.30 5.54 5.09
N PHE A 319 23.73 4.59 5.80
CA PHE A 319 23.68 3.21 5.37
C PHE A 319 22.24 2.86 4.96
N GLY A 320 22.08 2.21 3.83
CA GLY A 320 20.80 1.74 3.34
C GLY A 320 20.44 2.27 1.96
N PHE A 321 19.23 1.98 1.57
CA PHE A 321 18.67 2.38 0.29
C PHE A 321 18.45 3.90 0.25
N THR A 322 19.04 4.57 -0.72
CA THR A 322 18.82 6.00 -0.94
C THR A 322 18.09 6.22 -2.25
N LEU A 323 17.04 7.00 -2.20
CA LEU A 323 16.48 7.60 -3.40
C LEU A 323 17.53 8.51 -4.05
N ALA A 324 17.39 8.74 -5.34
CA ALA A 324 18.30 9.58 -6.09
C ALA A 324 18.63 10.87 -5.35
N SER A 325 19.89 11.20 -5.29
CA SER A 325 20.32 12.45 -4.74
C SER A 325 19.78 13.61 -5.58
N VAL A 326 18.99 14.46 -4.97
CA VAL A 326 18.63 15.75 -5.52
C VAL A 326 19.64 16.76 -4.99
N ALA A 327 20.28 17.54 -5.86
CA ALA A 327 21.27 18.51 -5.47
C ALA A 327 20.71 19.47 -4.39
N GLY A 328 21.39 19.55 -3.25
CA GLY A 328 20.97 20.38 -2.12
C GLY A 328 19.98 19.73 -1.15
N GLN A 329 19.56 18.48 -1.37
CA GLN A 329 18.75 17.73 -0.41
C GLN A 329 19.61 16.78 0.43
N VAL A 330 19.39 16.81 1.73
CA VAL A 330 19.97 15.87 2.67
C VAL A 330 18.89 14.92 3.12
N PHE A 331 19.02 13.66 2.80
CA PHE A 331 18.16 12.62 3.31
C PHE A 331 18.45 12.44 4.80
N ASP A 332 17.45 12.61 5.63
CA ASP A 332 17.63 12.67 7.06
C ASP A 332 17.32 11.37 7.79
N LYS A 333 16.66 10.44 7.12
CA LYS A 333 16.30 9.13 7.67
C LYS A 333 16.45 8.06 6.61
N THR A 334 17.46 7.25 6.74
CA THR A 334 17.62 6.05 5.91
C THR A 334 16.35 5.19 6.00
N GLY A 335 15.83 4.78 4.84
CA GLY A 335 14.61 3.97 4.75
C GLY A 335 13.29 4.74 4.83
N LYS A 336 13.23 5.95 5.38
CA LYS A 336 12.00 6.75 5.35
C LYS A 336 11.89 7.67 4.14
N ASP A 337 12.99 7.92 3.46
CA ASP A 337 12.98 8.69 2.22
C ASP A 337 12.32 7.95 1.07
N ASP A 338 12.17 6.65 1.18
CA ASP A 338 11.56 5.74 0.23
C ASP A 338 10.18 5.22 0.66
N ASN A 339 9.42 6.06 1.35
CA ASN A 339 8.01 5.81 1.70
C ASN A 339 7.13 5.81 0.44
N LEU A 340 7.31 4.78 -0.39
CA LEU A 340 6.69 4.69 -1.70
C LEU A 340 5.22 4.30 -1.61
N ARG A 341 4.38 4.92 -2.46
CA ARG A 341 2.92 4.74 -2.47
C ARG A 341 2.44 3.92 -3.67
N GLY A 342 2.68 4.41 -4.86
CA GLY A 342 2.25 3.80 -6.11
C GLY A 342 3.39 3.09 -6.83
N LEU A 343 3.01 2.08 -7.59
CA LEU A 343 3.88 1.31 -8.48
C LEU A 343 3.13 1.11 -9.79
N PHE A 344 3.81 1.38 -10.90
CA PHE A 344 3.26 1.19 -12.23
C PHE A 344 4.36 0.80 -13.22
N VAL A 345 4.06 -0.14 -14.12
CA VAL A 345 4.91 -0.45 -15.26
C VAL A 345 4.19 0.01 -16.53
N ASP A 346 4.81 0.90 -17.28
CA ASP A 346 4.21 1.41 -18.50
C ASP A 346 4.20 0.36 -19.63
N PRO A 347 3.45 0.59 -20.70
CA PRO A 347 3.40 -0.34 -21.83
C PRO A 347 4.74 -0.59 -22.52
N ASN A 348 5.72 0.28 -22.33
CA ASN A 348 7.09 0.12 -22.85
C ASN A 348 8.00 -0.67 -21.90
N GLY A 349 7.51 -1.10 -20.74
CA GLY A 349 8.29 -1.83 -19.74
C GLY A 349 9.15 -0.94 -18.84
N THR A 350 8.83 0.35 -18.71
CA THR A 350 9.46 1.25 -17.75
C THR A 350 8.72 1.21 -16.42
N MET A 351 9.44 1.01 -15.34
CA MET A 351 8.86 1.04 -13.99
C MET A 351 8.91 2.43 -13.40
N TYR A 352 7.78 2.88 -12.87
CA TYR A 352 7.63 4.10 -12.11
C TYR A 352 7.11 3.80 -10.71
N VAL A 353 7.57 4.59 -9.74
CA VAL A 353 7.09 4.57 -8.37
C VAL A 353 6.83 5.99 -7.89
N SER A 354 5.85 6.16 -7.02
CA SER A 354 5.53 7.46 -6.44
C SER A 354 5.86 7.49 -4.96
N LYS A 355 6.30 8.66 -4.48
CA LYS A 355 6.39 8.98 -3.07
C LYS A 355 5.48 10.18 -2.82
N GLY A 356 4.41 9.97 -2.07
CA GLY A 356 3.34 10.96 -1.90
C GLY A 356 3.20 11.51 -0.49
N SER A 357 3.99 11.05 0.48
CA SER A 357 3.84 11.52 1.86
C SER A 357 5.12 11.45 2.67
N GLY A 358 5.08 12.07 3.85
CA GLY A 358 6.21 12.17 4.76
C GLY A 358 7.08 13.40 4.48
N GLY A 359 7.67 13.93 5.53
CA GLY A 359 8.56 15.11 5.48
C GLY A 359 9.98 14.80 5.02
N ASN A 360 10.30 13.55 4.73
CA ASN A 360 11.64 13.10 4.31
C ASN A 360 11.65 12.88 2.80
N GLY A 361 12.73 13.30 2.14
CA GLY A 361 12.88 13.18 0.69
C GLY A 361 11.89 14.05 -0.10
N VAL A 362 11.77 13.78 -1.39
CA VAL A 362 10.93 14.53 -2.31
C VAL A 362 9.68 13.75 -2.66
N ASN A 363 8.50 14.32 -2.44
CA ASN A 363 7.25 13.78 -2.94
C ASN A 363 7.16 14.02 -4.45
N THR A 364 7.31 12.94 -5.22
CA THR A 364 7.42 13.01 -6.67
C THR A 364 7.28 11.61 -7.29
N VAL A 365 7.42 11.52 -8.61
CA VAL A 365 7.49 10.26 -9.33
C VAL A 365 8.94 9.94 -9.67
N TYR A 366 9.33 8.70 -9.41
CA TYR A 366 10.66 8.17 -9.73
C TYR A 366 10.55 7.10 -10.81
N GLN A 367 11.54 7.05 -11.68
CA GLN A 367 11.80 5.93 -12.57
C GLN A 367 12.78 4.96 -11.91
N VAL A 368 12.48 3.67 -11.97
CA VAL A 368 13.35 2.60 -11.44
C VAL A 368 14.05 1.90 -12.59
N GLY A 369 15.37 1.97 -12.61
CA GLY A 369 16.20 1.44 -13.68
C GLY A 369 16.11 2.23 -14.99
N ALA A 370 16.64 1.65 -16.04
CA ALA A 370 16.56 2.23 -17.38
C ALA A 370 15.13 2.21 -17.93
N ALA A 371 14.80 3.16 -18.80
CA ALA A 371 13.56 3.12 -19.54
C ALA A 371 13.47 1.81 -20.35
N GLY A 372 12.30 1.15 -20.30
CA GLY A 372 12.06 -0.12 -20.97
C GLY A 372 12.80 -1.33 -20.35
N ALA A 373 13.33 -1.22 -19.14
CA ALA A 373 14.11 -2.30 -18.53
C ALA A 373 13.36 -3.63 -18.41
N LEU A 374 12.04 -3.59 -18.30
CA LEU A 374 11.18 -4.77 -18.21
C LEU A 374 10.61 -5.21 -19.56
N ALA A 375 10.93 -4.52 -20.65
CA ALA A 375 10.50 -4.94 -21.97
C ALA A 375 11.18 -6.25 -22.41
N ASN A 376 10.52 -7.01 -23.29
CA ASN A 376 11.08 -8.19 -23.95
C ASN A 376 11.68 -9.25 -22.98
N GLY A 377 11.06 -9.43 -21.80
CA GLY A 377 11.54 -10.38 -20.79
C GLY A 377 12.67 -9.87 -19.92
N GLY A 378 13.02 -8.58 -20.01
CA GLY A 378 14.04 -7.94 -19.17
C GLY A 378 13.67 -7.93 -17.69
N LYS A 379 14.67 -7.80 -16.84
CA LYS A 379 14.52 -7.68 -15.38
C LYS A 379 15.29 -6.48 -14.87
N LEU A 380 14.81 -5.87 -13.81
CA LEU A 380 15.57 -4.83 -13.12
C LEU A 380 16.81 -5.43 -12.47
N PRO A 381 18.01 -4.90 -12.73
CA PRO A 381 19.19 -5.27 -11.96
C PRO A 381 19.03 -4.80 -10.51
N GLN A 382 19.67 -5.50 -9.59
CA GLN A 382 19.55 -5.18 -8.15
C GLN A 382 20.07 -3.78 -7.81
N ASN A 383 21.08 -3.32 -8.51
CA ASN A 383 21.63 -1.97 -8.38
C ASN A 383 20.97 -0.95 -9.33
N ALA A 384 19.75 -1.21 -9.79
CA ALA A 384 19.03 -0.27 -10.63
C ALA A 384 18.91 1.09 -9.92
N SER A 385 19.24 2.14 -10.64
CA SER A 385 19.08 3.49 -10.11
C SER A 385 17.60 3.85 -9.96
N MET A 386 17.29 4.66 -8.96
CA MET A 386 16.01 5.35 -8.85
C MET A 386 16.26 6.84 -9.08
N THR A 387 15.67 7.40 -10.10
CA THR A 387 15.87 8.81 -10.47
C THR A 387 14.53 9.51 -10.54
N ILE A 388 14.48 10.77 -10.10
CA ILE A 388 13.29 11.59 -10.32
C ILE A 388 13.04 11.67 -11.83
N VAL A 389 11.82 11.42 -12.23
CA VAL A 389 11.41 11.54 -13.64
C VAL A 389 11.65 12.97 -14.12
N PRO A 390 12.42 13.19 -15.20
CA PRO A 390 12.74 14.55 -15.65
C PRO A 390 11.49 15.40 -15.88
N GLY A 391 11.43 16.56 -15.24
CA GLY A 391 10.29 17.48 -15.30
C GLY A 391 9.25 17.32 -14.19
N PHE A 392 9.38 16.28 -13.36
CA PHE A 392 8.60 16.16 -12.13
C PHE A 392 9.19 16.99 -10.99
N PRO A 393 8.43 17.27 -9.91
CA PRO A 393 8.91 18.06 -8.79
C PRO A 393 10.20 17.52 -8.18
N THR A 394 11.13 18.41 -7.89
CA THR A 394 12.42 18.14 -7.25
C THR A 394 12.51 18.78 -5.86
N THR A 395 11.47 19.45 -5.42
CA THR A 395 11.39 20.14 -4.12
C THR A 395 10.29 19.50 -3.28
N SER A 396 10.54 19.33 -1.99
CA SER A 396 9.54 18.79 -1.09
C SER A 396 8.28 19.66 -1.04
N ALA A 397 7.10 19.05 -1.15
CA ALA A 397 5.82 19.72 -1.00
C ALA A 397 5.70 20.44 0.35
N ALA A 398 6.22 19.83 1.42
CA ALA A 398 6.25 20.44 2.75
C ALA A 398 7.01 21.78 2.77
N THR A 399 8.03 21.95 1.93
CA THR A 399 8.75 23.21 1.80
C THR A 399 7.91 24.25 1.08
N LEU A 400 7.06 23.83 0.13
CA LEU A 400 6.16 24.72 -0.61
C LEU A 400 4.99 25.19 0.25
N THR A 401 4.50 24.36 1.15
CA THR A 401 3.41 24.70 2.08
C THR A 401 3.87 25.53 3.27
N ALA A 402 5.08 25.30 3.76
CA ALA A 402 5.63 26.01 4.91
C ALA A 402 5.88 27.51 4.65
N SER A 403 5.95 27.95 3.40
CA SER A 403 6.15 29.36 3.05
C SER A 403 4.87 30.21 3.16
N SER A 404 3.71 29.62 3.42
CA SER A 404 2.43 30.31 3.44
C SER A 404 1.76 30.28 4.81
N ALA A 405 2.37 30.92 5.81
CA ALA A 405 1.68 31.27 7.07
C ALA A 405 0.58 32.33 6.87
N THR A 406 0.15 32.58 5.66
CA THR A 406 -0.96 33.49 5.33
C THR A 406 -2.23 32.68 5.17
N THR A 407 -3.33 33.18 5.66
CA THR A 407 -4.68 32.61 5.70
C THR A 407 -5.27 32.19 4.34
N THR A 408 -4.51 32.33 3.26
CA THR A 408 -4.87 31.89 1.90
C THR A 408 -3.60 31.31 1.27
N PRO A 409 -3.45 29.97 1.17
CA PRO A 409 -2.32 29.39 0.47
C PRO A 409 -2.32 29.84 -1.00
N PRO A 410 -1.15 30.08 -1.60
CA PRO A 410 -1.08 30.44 -3.01
C PRO A 410 -1.62 29.29 -3.86
N ALA A 411 -2.26 29.62 -4.97
CA ALA A 411 -2.78 28.64 -5.91
C ALA A 411 -1.67 27.69 -6.34
N TRP A 412 -1.93 26.38 -6.27
CA TRP A 412 -1.03 25.36 -6.75
C TRP A 412 -0.98 25.41 -8.28
N THR A 413 0.15 25.72 -8.84
CA THR A 413 0.31 25.98 -10.27
C THR A 413 0.83 24.77 -11.03
N LEU A 414 0.60 24.73 -12.34
CA LEU A 414 1.14 23.66 -13.20
C LEU A 414 2.67 23.56 -13.11
N SER A 415 3.36 24.68 -12.89
CA SER A 415 4.82 24.70 -12.77
C SER A 415 5.33 24.06 -11.48
N GLN A 416 4.50 23.94 -10.45
CA GLN A 416 4.84 23.24 -9.22
C GLN A 416 4.72 21.73 -9.38
N GLY A 417 3.85 21.26 -10.29
CA GLY A 417 3.57 19.87 -10.53
C GLY A 417 2.82 19.19 -9.38
N VAL A 418 2.74 17.87 -9.43
CA VAL A 418 2.04 17.04 -8.44
C VAL A 418 2.68 17.17 -7.05
N GLY A 419 1.85 17.36 -6.02
CA GLY A 419 2.32 17.55 -4.65
C GLY A 419 2.45 16.25 -3.85
N TYR A 420 1.45 15.38 -3.95
CA TYR A 420 1.35 14.14 -3.19
C TYR A 420 0.97 12.98 -4.12
N PRO A 421 1.87 12.58 -5.06
CA PRO A 421 1.55 11.57 -6.06
C PRO A 421 1.31 10.21 -5.42
N PHE A 422 0.28 9.52 -5.94
CA PHE A 422 -0.09 8.20 -5.48
C PHE A 422 -0.10 7.21 -6.65
N GLY A 423 -1.24 6.91 -7.26
CA GLY A 423 -1.36 6.03 -8.41
C GLY A 423 -1.04 6.73 -9.74
N MET A 424 -0.67 5.95 -10.73
CA MET A 424 -0.31 6.44 -12.06
C MET A 424 -0.88 5.55 -13.14
N TRP A 425 -1.14 6.13 -14.32
CA TRP A 425 -1.51 5.39 -15.52
C TRP A 425 -0.94 6.03 -16.79
N VAL A 426 -0.40 5.21 -17.69
CA VAL A 426 0.12 5.61 -19.00
C VAL A 426 -0.65 4.83 -20.08
N PRO A 427 -1.31 5.50 -21.03
CA PRO A 427 -2.07 4.83 -22.07
C PRO A 427 -1.15 4.18 -23.12
N SER A 428 -1.52 2.97 -23.57
CA SER A 428 -0.70 2.22 -24.52
C SER A 428 -0.66 2.81 -25.94
N ASN A 429 -1.62 3.66 -26.30
CA ASN A 429 -1.65 4.35 -27.59
C ASN A 429 -0.83 5.66 -27.60
N ASN A 430 -0.42 6.14 -26.43
CA ASN A 430 0.38 7.35 -26.29
C ASN A 430 1.21 7.30 -24.99
N THR A 431 2.36 6.66 -25.05
CA THR A 431 3.26 6.51 -23.90
C THR A 431 3.99 7.81 -23.49
N ASN A 432 3.78 8.88 -24.25
CA ASN A 432 4.22 10.24 -23.86
C ASN A 432 3.17 10.98 -23.01
N LEU A 433 2.13 10.30 -22.56
CA LEU A 433 1.10 10.85 -21.71
C LEU A 433 1.07 10.05 -20.40
N MET A 434 1.03 10.75 -19.27
CA MET A 434 0.93 10.14 -17.94
C MET A 434 -0.13 10.86 -17.11
N PHE A 435 -0.98 10.08 -16.48
CA PHE A 435 -1.97 10.54 -15.51
C PHE A 435 -1.52 10.16 -14.11
N VAL A 436 -1.46 11.12 -13.21
CA VAL A 436 -0.97 10.94 -11.84
C VAL A 436 -2.04 11.40 -10.86
N ALA A 437 -2.48 10.50 -10.01
CA ALA A 437 -3.37 10.81 -8.88
C ALA A 437 -2.57 11.52 -7.78
N ASP A 438 -3.12 12.59 -7.25
CA ASP A 438 -2.61 13.35 -6.12
C ASP A 438 -3.57 13.19 -4.94
N GLU A 439 -3.10 12.61 -3.84
CA GLU A 439 -3.95 12.30 -2.69
C GLU A 439 -4.32 13.52 -1.83
N GLY A 440 -3.72 14.69 -2.11
CA GLY A 440 -3.83 15.84 -1.22
C GLY A 440 -2.85 15.77 -0.06
N ASP A 441 -2.83 16.80 0.77
CA ASP A 441 -1.88 16.89 1.88
C ASP A 441 -2.34 16.18 3.16
N GLY A 442 -3.57 15.69 3.17
CA GLY A 442 -4.15 14.93 4.28
C GLY A 442 -4.48 15.77 5.52
N GLY A 443 -4.45 17.08 5.42
CA GLY A 443 -4.66 17.99 6.54
C GLY A 443 -5.95 18.80 6.45
N THR A 444 -6.48 19.29 7.58
CA THR A 444 -7.77 19.99 7.66
C THR A 444 -7.84 21.37 7.03
N SER A 445 -6.72 22.02 6.92
CA SER A 445 -6.63 23.31 6.22
C SER A 445 -6.51 23.13 4.72
N ALA A 446 -6.56 21.92 4.32
CA ALA A 446 -5.92 21.41 3.17
C ALA A 446 -6.61 21.73 1.91
N TYR A 447 -7.78 21.85 1.80
CA TYR A 447 -8.32 22.13 0.50
C TYR A 447 -8.76 23.56 0.36
N ALA A 448 -7.94 24.44 0.78
CA ALA A 448 -8.06 25.72 0.15
C ALA A 448 -8.21 25.50 -1.36
N PRO A 449 -9.02 26.27 -2.09
CA PRO A 449 -9.31 26.07 -3.52
C PRO A 449 -8.08 25.97 -4.42
N SER A 450 -6.93 26.16 -3.87
CA SER A 450 -5.60 26.15 -4.44
C SER A 450 -4.77 24.95 -4.01
N GLY A 451 -5.33 24.00 -3.26
CA GLY A 451 -4.60 22.87 -2.70
C GLY A 451 -4.10 21.89 -3.76
N SER A 452 -3.16 21.06 -3.35
CA SER A 452 -2.87 19.79 -4.01
C SER A 452 -4.11 18.90 -3.99
N GLY A 453 -4.02 17.76 -4.60
CA GLY A 453 -5.13 16.82 -4.74
C GLY A 453 -5.75 16.85 -6.14
N GLY A 454 -6.32 15.74 -6.57
CA GLY A 454 -6.92 15.60 -7.88
C GLY A 454 -6.08 14.85 -8.90
N LEU A 455 -6.26 15.14 -10.17
CA LEU A 455 -5.58 14.46 -11.27
C LEU A 455 -4.62 15.40 -11.99
N TRP A 456 -3.38 14.97 -12.11
CA TRP A 456 -2.37 15.65 -12.92
C TRP A 456 -2.19 14.92 -14.26
N VAL A 457 -2.12 15.71 -15.34
CA VAL A 457 -1.84 15.23 -16.68
C VAL A 457 -0.47 15.75 -17.10
N TYR A 458 0.42 14.82 -17.40
CA TYR A 458 1.77 15.12 -17.89
C TYR A 458 1.96 14.68 -19.32
N GLN A 459 2.69 15.46 -20.09
CA GLN A 459 3.10 15.12 -21.45
C GLN A 459 4.62 15.17 -21.57
N GLN A 460 5.20 14.14 -22.19
CA GLN A 460 6.62 14.05 -22.46
C GLN A 460 6.98 14.62 -23.82
N SER A 461 8.04 15.41 -23.86
CA SER A 461 8.68 15.86 -25.11
C SER A 461 10.18 15.92 -24.89
N GLY A 462 10.96 15.34 -25.78
CA GLY A 462 12.42 15.32 -25.69
C GLY A 462 12.97 14.70 -24.40
N GLY A 463 12.29 13.72 -23.84
CA GLY A 463 12.69 13.05 -22.59
C GLY A 463 12.29 13.77 -21.30
N THR A 464 11.66 14.95 -21.40
CA THR A 464 11.21 15.73 -20.25
C THR A 464 9.68 15.77 -20.18
N TRP A 465 9.13 15.52 -19.01
CA TRP A 465 7.69 15.60 -18.74
C TRP A 465 7.30 17.02 -18.32
N THR A 466 6.16 17.45 -18.77
CA THR A 466 5.58 18.75 -18.41
C THR A 466 4.15 18.56 -18.00
N ALA A 467 3.75 19.13 -16.86
CA ALA A 467 2.36 19.16 -16.45
C ALA A 467 1.56 20.05 -17.40
N ILE A 468 0.54 19.50 -18.05
CA ILE A 468 -0.31 20.22 -19.00
C ILE A 468 -1.72 20.48 -18.47
N ALA A 469 -2.15 19.77 -17.43
CA ALA A 469 -3.40 20.03 -16.74
C ALA A 469 -3.36 19.53 -15.28
N HIS A 470 -4.14 20.21 -14.44
CA HIS A 470 -4.51 19.77 -13.10
C HIS A 470 -6.05 19.82 -13.01
N ILE A 471 -6.67 18.65 -12.78
CA ILE A 471 -8.13 18.49 -12.88
C ILE A 471 -8.68 18.14 -11.49
N THR A 472 -9.46 19.08 -10.94
CA THR A 472 -10.17 18.93 -9.66
C THR A 472 -11.68 19.07 -9.82
N GLN A 473 -12.13 19.52 -10.99
CA GLN A 473 -13.54 19.74 -11.28
C GLN A 473 -14.36 18.46 -11.07
N GLY A 474 -15.42 18.55 -10.29
CA GLY A 474 -16.34 17.43 -9.99
C GLY A 474 -15.88 16.51 -8.84
N LEU A 475 -14.66 16.67 -8.32
CA LEU A 475 -14.22 15.94 -7.12
C LEU A 475 -14.82 16.53 -5.83
N ASN A 476 -15.33 17.75 -5.88
CA ASN A 476 -15.87 18.45 -4.72
C ASN A 476 -14.87 18.49 -3.54
N LEU A 477 -13.59 18.70 -3.85
CA LEU A 477 -12.55 18.80 -2.82
C LEU A 477 -12.96 19.82 -1.77
N GLY A 478 -12.84 19.42 -0.51
CA GLY A 478 -13.24 20.25 0.61
C GLY A 478 -14.73 20.40 0.87
N GLN A 479 -15.58 19.72 0.11
CA GLN A 479 -17.00 19.73 0.35
C GLN A 479 -17.42 18.45 1.08
N PRO A 480 -17.88 18.54 2.32
CA PRO A 480 -18.22 17.37 3.11
C PRO A 480 -19.46 16.65 2.56
N TYR A 481 -19.48 15.33 2.72
CA TYR A 481 -20.66 14.50 2.48
C TYR A 481 -20.91 13.56 3.65
N THR A 482 -22.16 13.15 3.82
CA THR A 482 -22.58 12.31 4.95
C THR A 482 -22.69 10.85 4.52
N ILE A 483 -22.16 9.96 5.35
CA ILE A 483 -22.27 8.52 5.24
C ILE A 483 -23.22 8.03 6.34
N THR A 484 -24.20 7.21 5.97
CA THR A 484 -25.24 6.74 6.88
C THR A 484 -25.28 5.21 6.92
N ASP A 485 -25.29 4.65 8.11
CA ASP A 485 -25.59 3.23 8.36
C ASP A 485 -27.11 3.01 8.27
N THR A 486 -27.63 2.87 7.07
CA THR A 486 -29.06 2.71 6.85
C THR A 486 -29.62 1.40 7.39
N ALA A 487 -28.79 0.35 7.45
CA ALA A 487 -29.17 -0.99 7.90
C ALA A 487 -28.98 -1.19 9.41
N GLY A 488 -28.21 -0.32 10.07
CA GLY A 488 -27.82 -0.50 11.47
C GLY A 488 -26.80 -1.62 11.67
N THR A 489 -26.03 -1.92 10.63
CA THR A 489 -25.02 -2.99 10.66
C THR A 489 -23.97 -2.75 11.73
N TYR A 490 -23.61 -1.49 11.95
CA TYR A 490 -22.58 -1.06 12.91
C TYR A 490 -23.19 -0.45 14.18
N GLY A 491 -24.41 -0.81 14.52
CA GLY A 491 -25.07 -0.35 15.74
C GLY A 491 -26.49 0.13 15.52
N THR A 492 -26.73 1.43 15.51
CA THR A 492 -28.08 2.01 15.34
C THR A 492 -28.33 2.39 13.89
N ALA A 493 -29.42 1.89 13.32
CA ALA A 493 -29.85 2.31 11.99
C ALA A 493 -30.04 3.83 11.93
N GLY A 494 -29.47 4.48 10.91
CA GLY A 494 -29.45 5.92 10.77
C GLY A 494 -28.24 6.61 11.43
N ALA A 495 -27.36 5.88 12.10
CA ALA A 495 -26.07 6.43 12.54
C ALA A 495 -25.28 6.97 11.34
N ASN A 496 -24.64 8.11 11.49
CA ASN A 496 -23.95 8.75 10.39
C ASN A 496 -22.70 9.50 10.86
N TYR A 497 -21.81 9.76 9.91
CA TYR A 497 -20.68 10.68 10.07
C TYR A 497 -20.43 11.42 8.77
N THR A 498 -19.62 12.46 8.84
CA THR A 498 -19.28 13.31 7.70
C THR A 498 -17.80 13.15 7.36
N THR A 499 -17.49 13.05 6.08
CA THR A 499 -16.12 13.06 5.57
C THR A 499 -16.00 13.99 4.37
N THR A 500 -14.77 14.30 3.96
CA THR A 500 -14.49 15.36 2.97
C THR A 500 -13.45 14.86 1.97
N PRO A 501 -13.69 14.93 0.65
CA PRO A 501 -12.67 14.59 -0.35
C PRO A 501 -11.48 15.54 -0.28
N ASP A 502 -10.27 14.98 -0.35
CA ASP A 502 -9.01 15.74 -0.35
C ASP A 502 -8.24 15.61 -1.69
N GLY A 503 -8.36 14.47 -2.35
CA GLY A 503 -7.71 14.19 -3.61
C GLY A 503 -8.03 12.82 -4.17
N LEU A 504 -7.08 12.23 -4.89
CA LEU A 504 -7.19 10.91 -5.52
C LEU A 504 -6.02 10.02 -5.13
N ARG A 505 -6.28 8.71 -4.89
CA ARG A 505 -5.21 7.75 -4.58
C ARG A 505 -4.82 6.90 -5.77
N ASN A 506 -5.67 5.98 -6.17
CA ASN A 506 -5.36 5.08 -7.27
C ASN A 506 -6.12 5.50 -8.52
N VAL A 507 -5.47 5.35 -9.67
CA VAL A 507 -6.03 5.69 -10.98
C VAL A 507 -5.71 4.60 -11.99
N THR A 508 -6.68 4.30 -12.84
CA THR A 508 -6.53 3.47 -14.03
C THR A 508 -7.33 4.09 -15.17
N GLY A 509 -7.13 3.62 -16.39
CA GLY A 509 -7.85 4.17 -17.53
C GLY A 509 -8.01 3.22 -18.70
N GLN A 510 -8.95 3.57 -19.58
CA GLN A 510 -9.14 2.91 -20.86
C GLN A 510 -9.08 3.91 -22.00
N ILE A 511 -8.66 3.42 -23.15
CA ILE A 511 -8.65 4.16 -24.40
C ILE A 511 -9.99 3.91 -25.10
N ASN A 512 -10.70 4.99 -25.41
CA ASN A 512 -11.98 4.92 -26.12
C ASN A 512 -11.76 4.83 -27.64
N SER A 513 -12.76 4.36 -28.37
CA SER A 513 -12.71 4.24 -29.83
C SER A 513 -12.56 5.59 -30.56
N ASP A 514 -12.95 6.69 -29.92
CA ASP A 514 -12.78 8.06 -30.42
C ASP A 514 -11.39 8.66 -30.09
N GLY A 515 -10.49 7.89 -29.48
CA GLY A 515 -9.16 8.33 -29.06
C GLY A 515 -9.14 9.10 -27.74
N SER A 516 -10.28 9.36 -27.13
CA SER A 516 -10.36 9.91 -25.78
C SER A 516 -10.03 8.85 -24.73
N TYR A 517 -9.90 9.29 -23.48
CA TYR A 517 -9.62 8.42 -22.34
C TYR A 517 -10.77 8.47 -21.34
N THR A 518 -11.13 7.33 -20.79
CA THR A 518 -11.98 7.24 -19.60
C THR A 518 -11.12 6.77 -18.45
N LEU A 519 -11.03 7.58 -17.40
CA LEU A 519 -10.27 7.28 -16.19
C LEU A 519 -11.22 6.92 -15.05
N TYR A 520 -10.72 6.06 -14.17
CA TYR A 520 -11.37 5.66 -12.94
C TYR A 520 -10.39 5.84 -11.78
N ALA A 521 -10.87 6.39 -10.68
CA ALA A 521 -10.05 6.63 -9.51
C ALA A 521 -10.84 6.48 -8.21
N VAL A 522 -10.15 6.30 -7.10
CA VAL A 522 -10.73 6.39 -5.76
C VAL A 522 -10.24 7.65 -5.06
N THR A 523 -11.12 8.31 -4.31
CA THR A 523 -10.75 9.53 -3.58
C THR A 523 -10.00 9.21 -2.30
N SER A 524 -9.14 10.14 -1.88
CA SER A 524 -8.72 10.31 -0.49
C SER A 524 -9.75 11.13 0.26
N THR A 525 -9.74 11.04 1.58
CA THR A 525 -10.70 11.75 2.44
C THR A 525 -10.01 12.32 3.67
N ILE A 526 -10.44 13.49 4.09
CA ILE A 526 -10.15 14.04 5.41
C ILE A 526 -11.38 13.78 6.25
N GLY A 527 -11.21 13.11 7.36
CA GLY A 527 -12.34 12.63 7.91
C GLY A 527 -12.64 12.60 9.31
N ASN A 528 -13.66 11.89 9.67
CA ASN A 528 -14.32 11.98 10.93
C ASN A 528 -14.64 10.64 11.55
N SER A 529 -14.26 9.54 10.91
CA SER A 529 -14.45 8.21 11.48
C SER A 529 -13.75 8.07 12.84
N LEU A 530 -12.63 8.78 13.02
CA LEU A 530 -11.87 8.79 14.28
C LEU A 530 -12.02 10.12 15.06
N GLY A 531 -12.96 10.99 14.68
CA GLY A 531 -13.04 12.33 15.25
C GLY A 531 -11.80 13.19 14.92
N THR A 532 -11.10 12.85 13.85
CA THR A 532 -9.84 13.49 13.45
C THR A 532 -10.08 14.54 12.38
N THR A 533 -9.09 15.37 12.22
CA THR A 533 -9.06 16.45 11.24
C THR A 533 -8.03 16.18 10.15
N PHE A 534 -7.63 14.93 9.97
CA PHE A 534 -6.67 14.49 8.97
C PHE A 534 -7.15 13.18 8.30
N ASP A 535 -6.45 12.77 7.27
CA ASP A 535 -6.73 11.53 6.54
C ASP A 535 -6.39 10.30 7.38
N ALA A 536 -7.41 9.71 7.97
CA ALA A 536 -7.29 8.50 8.77
C ALA A 536 -7.24 7.21 7.93
N GLY A 537 -7.56 7.28 6.62
CA GLY A 537 -7.68 6.09 5.77
C GLY A 537 -8.86 5.17 6.10
N ALA A 538 -9.70 5.54 7.05
CA ALA A 538 -10.81 4.72 7.56
C ALA A 538 -12.20 5.20 7.11
N ASP A 539 -12.26 6.33 6.43
CA ASP A 539 -13.51 6.92 5.99
C ASP A 539 -13.99 6.34 4.67
N SER A 540 -15.30 6.12 4.57
CA SER A 540 -15.94 5.70 3.33
C SER A 540 -15.73 6.76 2.24
N ASN A 541 -15.00 6.41 1.21
CA ASN A 541 -14.59 7.28 0.12
C ASN A 541 -15.39 7.01 -1.17
N GLN A 542 -14.99 7.62 -2.28
CA GLN A 542 -15.74 7.58 -3.52
C GLN A 542 -14.94 6.95 -4.66
N LEU A 543 -15.64 6.14 -5.47
CA LEU A 543 -15.21 5.76 -6.81
C LEU A 543 -15.70 6.83 -7.78
N VAL A 544 -14.80 7.38 -8.56
CA VAL A 544 -15.08 8.46 -9.51
C VAL A 544 -14.61 8.09 -10.91
N THR A 545 -15.25 8.67 -11.92
CA THR A 545 -14.86 8.52 -13.33
C THR A 545 -14.74 9.87 -14.02
N LEU A 546 -13.89 9.93 -15.01
CA LEU A 546 -13.60 11.11 -15.80
C LEU A 546 -13.41 10.73 -17.27
N LYS A 547 -14.14 11.36 -18.19
CA LYS A 547 -13.81 11.31 -19.62
C LYS A 547 -13.07 12.56 -20.02
N LEU A 548 -11.94 12.41 -20.73
CA LEU A 548 -11.15 13.51 -21.24
C LEU A 548 -10.54 13.20 -22.61
N SER A 549 -10.20 14.25 -23.36
CA SER A 549 -9.38 14.18 -24.57
C SER A 549 -8.16 15.07 -24.44
N VAL A 550 -7.07 14.66 -25.10
CA VAL A 550 -5.82 15.42 -25.15
C VAL A 550 -5.46 15.68 -26.60
N SER A 551 -5.29 16.95 -26.94
CA SER A 551 -4.86 17.39 -28.28
C SER A 551 -3.72 18.39 -28.13
N GLY A 552 -2.52 18.00 -28.53
CA GLY A 552 -1.31 18.77 -28.19
C GLY A 552 -1.19 18.88 -26.67
N GLN A 553 -1.09 20.10 -26.15
CA GLN A 553 -1.07 20.37 -24.71
C GLN A 553 -2.44 20.76 -24.14
N THR A 554 -3.50 20.66 -24.93
CA THR A 554 -4.85 21.00 -24.51
C THR A 554 -5.58 19.78 -24.01
N VAL A 555 -6.07 19.84 -22.77
CA VAL A 555 -6.92 18.80 -22.14
C VAL A 555 -8.35 19.34 -22.08
N THR A 556 -9.29 18.54 -22.59
CA THR A 556 -10.72 18.88 -22.57
C THR A 556 -11.48 17.82 -21.78
N THR A 557 -12.28 18.24 -20.79
CA THR A 557 -13.06 17.36 -19.95
C THR A 557 -14.29 18.09 -19.39
N SER A 558 -15.32 17.32 -19.00
CA SER A 558 -16.47 17.82 -18.22
C SER A 558 -16.26 17.72 -16.70
N GLY A 559 -15.14 17.20 -16.26
CA GLY A 559 -14.87 16.93 -14.84
C GLY A 559 -15.24 15.53 -14.39
N PHE A 560 -14.97 15.23 -13.15
CA PHE A 560 -15.26 13.95 -12.51
C PHE A 560 -16.75 13.78 -12.21
N THR A 561 -17.20 12.53 -12.24
CA THR A 561 -18.52 12.11 -11.80
C THR A 561 -18.36 10.99 -10.78
N VAL A 562 -19.09 11.07 -9.67
CA VAL A 562 -19.14 10.02 -8.66
C VAL A 562 -19.93 8.83 -9.21
N MET A 563 -19.33 7.67 -9.23
CA MET A 563 -19.97 6.40 -9.59
C MET A 563 -20.57 5.73 -8.35
N GLN A 564 -19.83 5.74 -7.24
CA GLN A 564 -20.25 5.13 -5.98
C GLN A 564 -19.60 5.86 -4.82
N THR A 565 -20.33 6.01 -3.72
CA THR A 565 -19.76 6.26 -2.40
C THR A 565 -19.71 4.92 -1.66
N ALA A 566 -18.56 4.60 -1.04
CA ALA A 566 -18.42 3.39 -0.25
C ALA A 566 -19.48 3.37 0.88
N PRO A 567 -20.09 2.24 1.15
CA PRO A 567 -21.02 2.10 2.28
C PRO A 567 -20.35 2.39 3.62
N TYR A 568 -21.15 2.65 4.63
CA TYR A 568 -20.71 2.79 6.01
C TYR A 568 -19.86 1.59 6.46
N GLY A 569 -18.70 1.81 7.08
CA GLY A 569 -17.79 0.74 7.49
C GLY A 569 -16.93 0.14 6.37
N GLN A 570 -16.88 0.78 5.20
CA GLN A 570 -16.14 0.27 4.04
C GLN A 570 -15.31 1.35 3.39
N VAL A 571 -14.15 0.97 2.83
CA VAL A 571 -13.24 1.89 2.14
C VAL A 571 -12.76 1.26 0.83
N LEU A 572 -12.90 2.00 -0.27
CA LEU A 572 -12.36 1.64 -1.58
C LEU A 572 -10.86 1.93 -1.62
N ARG A 573 -10.08 1.03 -2.25
CA ARG A 573 -8.62 1.11 -2.22
C ARG A 573 -8.00 1.19 -3.61
N GLY A 574 -7.76 0.09 -4.26
CA GLY A 574 -7.15 0.02 -5.58
C GLY A 574 -8.20 -0.02 -6.69
N VAL A 575 -7.80 0.44 -7.87
CA VAL A 575 -8.59 0.32 -9.09
C VAL A 575 -7.70 -0.20 -10.22
N THR A 576 -8.23 -1.11 -11.04
CA THR A 576 -7.58 -1.55 -12.27
C THR A 576 -8.61 -2.05 -13.26
N LEU A 577 -8.25 -2.15 -14.55
CA LEU A 577 -9.11 -2.78 -15.55
C LEU A 577 -8.71 -4.24 -15.75
N VAL A 578 -9.69 -5.10 -15.90
CA VAL A 578 -9.45 -6.48 -16.36
C VAL A 578 -8.91 -6.40 -17.79
N PRO A 579 -7.68 -6.84 -18.07
CA PRO A 579 -7.12 -6.73 -19.40
C PRO A 579 -7.84 -7.64 -20.38
N ALA A 580 -7.87 -7.26 -21.65
CA ALA A 580 -8.24 -8.19 -22.70
C ALA A 580 -7.20 -9.33 -22.73
N LYS A 581 -7.67 -10.56 -22.91
CA LYS A 581 -6.77 -11.70 -23.15
C LYS A 581 -5.94 -11.41 -24.37
N SER A 582 -4.62 -11.46 -24.25
CA SER A 582 -3.68 -11.35 -25.36
C SER A 582 -3.79 -12.54 -26.30
#